data_88eae73f6ae5fedf08f97a1017cd1477
#
_entry.id   88eae73f6ae5fedf08f97a1017cd1477
#
_cell.length_a   1.000
_cell.length_b   1.000
_cell.length_c   1.000
_cell.angle_alpha   90.00
_cell.angle_beta   90.00
_cell.angle_gamma   90.00
#
_symmetry.space_group_name_H-M   'P 1'
#
loop_
_entity.id
_entity.type
_entity.pdbx_description
1 polymer ?
#
loop_
_entity_poly.entity_id
_entity_poly.type
_entity_poly.pdbx_seq_one_letter_code
_entity_poly.pdbx_strand_id
1 'polypeptide(L)'
;MAKIVSSYCTKVIGENRIFKDTIRVYRDALSLLIRIVESEWDTGLGELYAKSTLKAQRTVELLVHASRTSVAKYPEFDKQFYKYPSYLRRSTISEALGAVSSYHAAVSHWESAGRKGKEPKLQTSRSAMPTFYKDNMYEDNGDGTARLKLYHKNDWVWVKVRLRKQDTDYIREHWDKADASAPKLVX
;
A
#
# COMPACT_ATOMS: atom_id res chain seq x y z
N MET A 1 10.46 -15.00 -24.23
CA MET A 1 9.39 -14.07 -24.69
C MET A 1 9.30 -12.89 -23.75
N ALA A 2 9.13 -11.69 -24.30
CA ALA A 2 8.96 -10.49 -23.47
C ALA A 2 7.59 -10.51 -22.80
N LYS A 3 7.56 -10.21 -21.51
CA LYS A 3 6.30 -10.12 -20.76
C LYS A 3 5.70 -8.73 -20.99
N ILE A 4 4.50 -8.69 -21.55
CA ILE A 4 3.77 -7.43 -21.74
C ILE A 4 2.92 -7.18 -20.49
N VAL A 5 3.10 -6.01 -19.89
CA VAL A 5 2.32 -5.58 -18.72
C VAL A 5 1.38 -4.46 -19.16
N SER A 6 0.11 -4.61 -18.85
CA SER A 6 -0.91 -3.62 -19.16
C SER A 6 -1.79 -3.40 -17.97
N SER A 7 -2.45 -2.24 -17.87
CA SER A 7 -3.36 -1.95 -16.77
C SER A 7 -4.71 -1.49 -17.30
N TYR A 8 -5.76 -1.83 -16.57
CA TYR A 8 -7.14 -1.49 -16.93
C TYR A 8 -7.90 -1.14 -15.66
N CYS A 9 -8.70 -0.08 -15.71
CA CYS A 9 -9.49 0.38 -14.58
C CYS A 9 -10.93 -0.11 -14.69
N THR A 10 -11.37 -0.90 -13.74
CA THR A 10 -12.77 -1.32 -13.63
C THR A 10 -13.51 -0.38 -12.69
N LYS A 11 -14.59 0.23 -13.19
CA LYS A 11 -15.38 1.15 -12.38
C LYS A 11 -16.29 0.39 -11.41
N VAL A 12 -16.24 0.78 -10.14
CA VAL A 12 -17.18 0.30 -9.12
C VAL A 12 -18.40 1.20 -9.14
N ILE A 13 -19.59 0.60 -9.19
CA ILE A 13 -20.88 1.30 -9.21
C ILE A 13 -21.42 1.33 -7.77
N GLY A 14 -21.75 2.53 -7.27
CA GLY A 14 -22.34 2.67 -5.95
C GLY A 14 -21.79 3.85 -5.15
N GLU A 15 -22.06 3.81 -3.85
CA GLU A 15 -21.70 4.88 -2.92
C GLU A 15 -20.19 5.00 -2.73
N ASN A 16 -19.67 6.21 -2.80
CA ASN A 16 -18.24 6.48 -2.81
C ASN A 16 -17.62 6.80 -1.45
N ARG A 17 -18.42 7.08 -0.43
CA ARG A 17 -17.92 7.55 0.85
C ARG A 17 -16.99 6.54 1.53
N ILE A 18 -17.41 5.28 1.55
CA ILE A 18 -16.63 4.21 2.19
C ILE A 18 -15.26 4.02 1.51
N PHE A 19 -15.20 4.24 0.18
CA PHE A 19 -13.93 4.17 -0.55
C PHE A 19 -13.01 5.33 -0.18
N LYS A 20 -13.56 6.54 -0.06
CA LYS A 20 -12.79 7.73 0.34
C LYS A 20 -12.25 7.58 1.76
N ASP A 21 -13.05 7.05 2.67
CA ASP A 21 -12.61 6.79 4.05
C ASP A 21 -11.50 5.74 4.08
N THR A 22 -11.60 4.69 3.28
CA THR A 22 -10.58 3.65 3.17
C THR A 22 -9.25 4.24 2.66
N ILE A 23 -9.31 5.06 1.62
CA ILE A 23 -8.12 5.73 1.05
C ILE A 23 -7.51 6.67 2.09
N ARG A 24 -8.34 7.43 2.81
CA ARG A 24 -7.87 8.36 3.84
C ARG A 24 -7.13 7.63 4.95
N VAL A 25 -7.73 6.57 5.48
CA VAL A 25 -7.09 5.77 6.55
C VAL A 25 -5.78 5.16 6.06
N TYR A 26 -5.75 4.65 4.83
CA TYR A 26 -4.52 4.12 4.23
C TYR A 26 -3.43 5.20 4.16
N ARG A 27 -3.78 6.40 3.70
CA ARG A 27 -2.81 7.51 3.59
C ARG A 27 -2.30 7.96 4.94
N ASP A 28 -3.17 8.00 5.95
CA ASP A 28 -2.78 8.34 7.32
C ASP A 28 -1.81 7.28 7.88
N ALA A 29 -2.09 6.00 7.64
CA ALA A 29 -1.22 4.90 8.06
C ALA A 29 0.14 4.99 7.34
N LEU A 30 0.13 5.24 6.03
CA LEU A 30 1.36 5.39 5.25
C LEU A 30 2.19 6.58 5.75
N SER A 31 1.55 7.70 6.08
CA SER A 31 2.25 8.89 6.60
C SER A 31 2.96 8.57 7.92
N LEU A 32 2.30 7.85 8.82
CA LEU A 32 2.93 7.43 10.08
C LEU A 32 4.09 6.49 9.82
N LEU A 33 3.90 5.50 8.92
CA LEU A 33 4.97 4.54 8.60
C LEU A 33 6.17 5.21 7.93
N ILE A 34 5.95 6.20 7.06
CA ILE A 34 7.05 6.97 6.46
C ILE A 34 7.89 7.64 7.55
N ARG A 35 7.25 8.26 8.55
CA ARG A 35 7.97 8.89 9.67
C ARG A 35 8.75 7.88 10.48
N ILE A 36 8.17 6.73 10.77
CA ILE A 36 8.82 5.65 11.54
C ILE A 36 10.03 5.12 10.76
N VAL A 37 9.85 4.80 9.48
CA VAL A 37 10.92 4.29 8.61
C VAL A 37 12.06 5.31 8.52
N GLU A 38 11.73 6.58 8.33
CA GLU A 38 12.76 7.64 8.27
C GLU A 38 13.54 7.72 9.57
N SER A 39 12.86 7.64 10.72
CA SER A 39 13.55 7.73 12.03
C SER A 39 14.47 6.54 12.30
N GLU A 40 14.23 5.40 11.66
CA GLU A 40 15.05 4.18 11.82
C GLU A 40 16.08 4.02 10.68
N TRP A 41 16.03 4.88 9.65
CA TRP A 41 16.80 4.67 8.43
C TRP A 41 18.30 4.62 8.67
N ASP A 42 18.84 5.61 9.36
CA ASP A 42 20.29 5.74 9.59
C ASP A 42 20.82 4.83 10.71
N THR A 43 19.92 4.17 11.46
CA THR A 43 20.31 3.24 12.53
C THR A 43 20.34 1.79 12.08
N GLY A 44 20.40 1.56 10.77
CA GLY A 44 20.58 0.24 10.19
C GLY A 44 19.48 -0.21 9.24
N LEU A 45 18.31 0.41 9.27
CA LEU A 45 17.19 -0.02 8.43
C LEU A 45 17.48 0.20 6.95
N GLY A 46 18.12 1.33 6.58
CA GLY A 46 18.48 1.61 5.19
C GLY A 46 19.47 0.57 4.63
N GLU A 47 20.45 0.20 5.44
CA GLU A 47 21.42 -0.84 5.07
C GLU A 47 20.75 -2.21 4.90
N LEU A 48 19.86 -2.54 5.82
CA LEU A 48 19.10 -3.79 5.75
C LEU A 48 18.20 -3.81 4.50
N TYR A 49 17.54 -2.69 4.18
CA TYR A 49 16.67 -2.58 3.00
C TYR A 49 17.47 -2.81 1.71
N ALA A 50 18.68 -2.26 1.63
CA ALA A 50 19.56 -2.48 0.48
C ALA A 50 19.94 -3.95 0.30
N LYS A 51 20.08 -4.69 1.42
CA LYS A 51 20.44 -6.13 1.38
C LYS A 51 19.22 -7.02 1.16
N SER A 52 18.08 -6.69 1.75
CA SER A 52 16.87 -7.50 1.64
C SER A 52 15.62 -6.67 2.00
N THR A 53 14.83 -6.36 0.99
CA THR A 53 13.58 -5.62 1.18
C THR A 53 12.60 -6.39 2.08
N LEU A 54 12.58 -7.72 1.97
CA LEU A 54 11.71 -8.56 2.79
C LEU A 54 12.10 -8.52 4.27
N LYS A 55 13.40 -8.58 4.57
CA LYS A 55 13.88 -8.50 5.96
C LYS A 55 13.57 -7.12 6.55
N ALA A 56 13.75 -6.07 5.76
CA ALA A 56 13.42 -4.70 6.20
C ALA A 56 11.91 -4.57 6.49
N GLN A 57 11.05 -5.12 5.62
CA GLN A 57 9.61 -5.11 5.84
C GLN A 57 9.25 -5.82 7.16
N ARG A 58 9.82 -7.00 7.40
CA ARG A 58 9.58 -7.76 8.62
C ARG A 58 10.06 -7.02 9.86
N THR A 59 11.21 -6.36 9.77
CA THR A 59 11.75 -5.55 10.87
C THR A 59 10.80 -4.40 11.22
N VAL A 60 10.32 -3.66 10.22
CA VAL A 60 9.36 -2.57 10.46
C VAL A 60 8.05 -3.12 11.03
N GLU A 61 7.57 -4.26 10.55
CA GLU A 61 6.36 -4.87 11.10
C GLU A 61 6.49 -5.14 12.60
N LEU A 62 7.65 -5.67 13.05
CA LEU A 62 7.91 -5.90 14.47
C LEU A 62 7.99 -4.59 15.28
N LEU A 63 8.45 -3.51 14.65
CA LEU A 63 8.52 -2.19 15.32
C LEU A 63 7.13 -1.60 15.59
N VAL A 64 6.14 -1.91 14.75
CA VAL A 64 4.81 -1.26 14.82
C VAL A 64 3.70 -2.18 15.30
N HIS A 65 3.92 -3.50 15.33
CA HIS A 65 2.91 -4.49 15.68
C HIS A 65 3.48 -5.51 16.66
N ALA A 66 2.94 -5.53 17.87
CA ALA A 66 3.39 -6.45 18.91
C ALA A 66 3.03 -7.89 18.56
N SER A 67 3.90 -8.83 18.91
CA SER A 67 3.65 -10.26 18.79
C SER A 67 3.67 -10.89 20.18
N ARG A 68 3.50 -12.21 20.23
CA ARG A 68 3.57 -12.94 21.51
C ARG A 68 4.96 -12.84 22.14
N THR A 69 5.98 -12.64 21.33
CA THR A 69 7.37 -12.66 21.78
C THR A 69 8.09 -11.30 21.64
N SER A 70 7.40 -10.28 21.16
CA SER A 70 8.02 -8.98 20.86
C SER A 70 7.08 -7.82 21.18
N VAL A 71 7.60 -6.83 21.88
CA VAL A 71 6.90 -5.58 22.18
C VAL A 71 7.17 -4.60 21.02
N ALA A 72 6.15 -3.89 20.59
CA ALA A 72 6.30 -2.88 19.54
C ALA A 72 6.98 -1.63 20.08
N LYS A 73 8.01 -1.14 19.39
CA LYS A 73 8.67 0.12 19.72
C LYS A 73 7.74 1.32 19.45
N TYR A 74 6.87 1.20 18.45
CA TYR A 74 5.94 2.23 18.02
C TYR A 74 4.49 1.71 18.15
N PRO A 75 3.97 1.53 19.38
CA PRO A 75 2.64 0.95 19.58
C PRO A 75 1.50 1.87 19.12
N GLU A 76 1.81 3.13 18.84
CA GLU A 76 0.83 4.10 18.34
C GLU A 76 0.22 3.69 17.00
N PHE A 77 0.91 2.89 16.18
CA PHE A 77 0.34 2.43 14.92
C PHE A 77 -0.91 1.58 15.16
N ASP A 78 -0.81 0.55 16.00
CA ASP A 78 -1.96 -0.32 16.29
C ASP A 78 -3.06 0.40 17.06
N LYS A 79 -2.70 1.40 17.90
CA LYS A 79 -3.67 2.22 18.62
C LYS A 79 -4.46 3.11 17.66
N GLN A 80 -3.77 3.74 16.69
CA GLN A 80 -4.41 4.66 15.76
C GLN A 80 -5.17 3.93 14.65
N PHE A 81 -4.67 2.78 14.21
CA PHE A 81 -5.23 2.01 13.10
C PHE A 81 -5.72 0.64 13.58
N TYR A 82 -6.80 0.66 14.34
CA TYR A 82 -7.39 -0.53 14.96
C TYR A 82 -7.78 -1.56 13.90
N LYS A 83 -7.37 -2.81 14.12
CA LYS A 83 -7.65 -3.96 13.20
C LYS A 83 -7.15 -3.76 11.76
N TYR A 84 -6.13 -2.93 11.55
CA TYR A 84 -5.57 -2.70 10.22
C TYR A 84 -5.18 -4.05 9.60
N PRO A 85 -5.69 -4.39 8.40
CA PRO A 85 -5.44 -5.73 7.83
C PRO A 85 -3.95 -6.03 7.65
N SER A 86 -3.53 -7.24 8.00
CA SER A 86 -2.10 -7.61 8.00
C SER A 86 -1.46 -7.49 6.61
N TYR A 87 -2.16 -7.91 5.56
CA TYR A 87 -1.62 -7.77 4.20
C TYR A 87 -1.53 -6.31 3.77
N LEU A 88 -2.50 -5.48 4.16
CA LEU A 88 -2.44 -4.05 3.89
C LEU A 88 -1.31 -3.40 4.69
N ARG A 89 -1.11 -3.81 5.95
CA ARG A 89 0.01 -3.32 6.77
C ARG A 89 1.34 -3.61 6.09
N ARG A 90 1.54 -4.82 5.61
CA ARG A 90 2.79 -5.20 4.93
C ARG A 90 3.02 -4.41 3.65
N SER A 91 1.97 -4.22 2.83
CA SER A 91 2.11 -3.43 1.61
C SER A 91 2.32 -1.95 1.91
N THR A 92 1.69 -1.43 2.97
CA THR A 92 1.91 -0.04 3.40
C THR A 92 3.34 0.16 3.89
N ILE A 93 3.89 -0.80 4.63
CA ILE A 93 5.30 -0.78 5.08
C ILE A 93 6.22 -0.79 3.86
N SER A 94 5.97 -1.65 2.88
CA SER A 94 6.80 -1.72 1.67
C SER A 94 6.77 -0.39 0.91
N GLU A 95 5.63 0.26 0.84
CA GLU A 95 5.51 1.57 0.19
C GLU A 95 6.27 2.64 0.97
N ALA A 96 6.20 2.62 2.30
CA ALA A 96 6.96 3.55 3.14
C ALA A 96 8.47 3.37 2.97
N LEU A 97 8.93 2.11 2.96
CA LEU A 97 10.36 1.79 2.74
C LEU A 97 10.83 2.31 1.37
N GLY A 98 10.03 2.10 0.33
CA GLY A 98 10.35 2.58 -1.02
C GLY A 98 10.42 4.10 -1.09
N ALA A 99 9.49 4.79 -0.45
CA ALA A 99 9.45 6.26 -0.42
C ALA A 99 10.68 6.84 0.26
N VAL A 100 11.06 6.28 1.42
CA VAL A 100 12.22 6.75 2.19
C VAL A 100 13.52 6.43 1.44
N SER A 101 13.63 5.23 0.87
CA SER A 101 14.79 4.84 0.05
C SER A 101 14.99 5.79 -1.13
N SER A 102 13.91 6.11 -1.83
CA SER A 102 13.96 7.04 -2.98
C SER A 102 14.38 8.44 -2.55
N TYR A 103 13.90 8.88 -1.38
CA TYR A 103 14.26 10.18 -0.83
C TYR A 103 15.76 10.24 -0.52
N HIS A 104 16.31 9.24 0.18
CA HIS A 104 17.74 9.22 0.54
C HIS A 104 18.62 9.13 -0.72
N ALA A 105 18.21 8.35 -1.73
CA ALA A 105 18.92 8.29 -3.00
C ALA A 105 18.93 9.65 -3.71
N ALA A 106 17.78 10.33 -3.71
CA ALA A 106 17.68 11.67 -4.33
C ALA A 106 18.55 12.70 -3.60
N VAL A 107 18.59 12.65 -2.26
CA VAL A 107 19.45 13.56 -1.46
C VAL A 107 20.92 13.31 -1.78
N SER A 108 21.34 12.02 -1.79
CA SER A 108 22.72 11.67 -2.10
C SER A 108 23.13 12.14 -3.50
N HIS A 109 22.25 11.98 -4.48
CA HIS A 109 22.50 12.47 -5.84
C HIS A 109 22.61 14.00 -5.89
N TRP A 110 21.69 14.71 -5.20
CA TRP A 110 21.70 16.18 -5.16
C TRP A 110 22.98 16.71 -4.52
N GLU A 111 23.43 16.09 -3.43
CA GLU A 111 24.67 16.45 -2.75
C GLU A 111 25.89 16.22 -3.66
N SER A 112 25.95 15.05 -4.33
CA SER A 112 27.03 14.71 -5.27
C SER A 112 27.08 15.67 -6.45
N ALA A 113 25.95 16.25 -6.85
CA ALA A 113 25.85 17.25 -7.91
C ALA A 113 26.17 18.67 -7.43
N GLY A 114 26.71 18.82 -6.21
CA GLY A 114 27.07 20.13 -5.65
C GLY A 114 25.85 20.92 -5.18
N ARG A 115 24.77 20.24 -4.80
CA ARG A 115 23.52 20.83 -4.29
C ARG A 115 22.86 21.77 -5.31
N LYS A 116 23.01 21.45 -6.59
CA LYS A 116 22.39 22.23 -7.68
C LYS A 116 20.91 21.86 -7.83
N GLY A 117 20.08 22.89 -8.01
CA GLY A 117 18.65 22.71 -8.18
C GLY A 117 17.90 22.62 -6.86
N LYS A 118 16.66 22.16 -6.95
CA LYS A 118 15.78 22.09 -5.78
C LYS A 118 16.15 20.93 -4.86
N GLU A 119 16.25 21.21 -3.57
CA GLU A 119 16.52 20.20 -2.55
C GLU A 119 15.39 19.15 -2.54
N PRO A 120 15.75 17.85 -2.58
CA PRO A 120 14.73 16.79 -2.49
C PRO A 120 13.95 16.85 -1.18
N LYS A 121 12.67 16.47 -1.26
CA LYS A 121 11.81 16.41 -0.08
C LYS A 121 11.19 15.02 0.02
N LEU A 122 11.07 14.53 1.24
CA LEU A 122 10.42 13.25 1.48
C LEU A 122 8.96 13.31 0.99
N GLN A 123 8.60 12.37 0.13
CA GLN A 123 7.27 12.34 -0.49
C GLN A 123 6.19 12.10 0.56
N THR A 124 5.07 12.80 0.39
CA THR A 124 3.91 12.61 1.24
C THR A 124 3.03 11.48 0.70
N SER A 125 2.08 11.03 1.51
CA SER A 125 1.15 9.98 1.14
C SER A 125 -0.06 10.47 0.32
N ARG A 126 -0.10 11.73 -0.09
CA ARG A 126 -1.30 12.37 -0.67
C ARG A 126 -1.89 11.67 -1.90
N SER A 127 -1.03 11.10 -2.74
CA SER A 127 -1.47 10.42 -3.98
C SER A 127 -1.44 8.90 -3.87
N ALA A 128 -1.03 8.37 -2.72
CA ALA A 128 -0.92 6.92 -2.55
C ALA A 128 -2.30 6.25 -2.57
N MET A 129 -2.36 5.05 -3.13
CA MET A 129 -3.58 4.26 -3.28
C MET A 129 -3.36 2.84 -2.77
N PRO A 130 -4.30 2.30 -1.97
CA PRO A 130 -4.11 0.97 -1.37
C PRO A 130 -4.19 -0.15 -2.39
N THR A 131 -3.32 -1.15 -2.23
CA THR A 131 -3.33 -2.40 -2.99
C THR A 131 -4.18 -3.44 -2.25
N PHE A 132 -5.10 -4.08 -2.95
CA PHE A 132 -6.03 -5.05 -2.38
C PHE A 132 -5.60 -6.47 -2.76
N TYR A 133 -5.01 -7.19 -1.82
CA TYR A 133 -4.56 -8.56 -2.06
C TYR A 133 -5.73 -9.50 -2.28
N LYS A 134 -5.63 -10.31 -3.33
CA LYS A 134 -6.64 -11.32 -3.66
C LYS A 134 -6.88 -12.26 -2.47
N ASP A 135 -8.10 -12.62 -2.25
CA ASP A 135 -8.59 -13.51 -1.19
C ASP A 135 -8.45 -12.96 0.24
N ASN A 136 -7.67 -11.90 0.42
CA ASN A 136 -7.49 -11.26 1.72
C ASN A 136 -8.22 -9.93 1.83
N MET A 137 -8.31 -9.19 0.72
CA MET A 137 -8.99 -7.89 0.68
C MET A 137 -9.87 -7.72 -0.56
N TYR A 138 -9.79 -8.65 -1.52
CA TYR A 138 -10.52 -8.60 -2.77
C TYR A 138 -10.89 -10.01 -3.20
N GLU A 139 -12.15 -10.20 -3.53
CA GLU A 139 -12.68 -11.45 -4.11
C GLU A 139 -13.57 -11.11 -5.29
N ASP A 140 -13.28 -11.69 -6.45
CA ASP A 140 -14.13 -11.54 -7.64
C ASP A 140 -15.15 -12.68 -7.62
N ASN A 141 -16.44 -12.33 -7.68
CA ASN A 141 -17.51 -13.33 -7.66
C ASN A 141 -17.79 -13.94 -9.05
N GLY A 142 -17.21 -13.37 -10.11
CA GLY A 142 -17.37 -13.88 -11.47
C GLY A 142 -18.70 -13.53 -12.14
N ASP A 143 -19.59 -12.84 -11.41
CA ASP A 143 -20.95 -12.48 -11.90
C ASP A 143 -21.11 -10.97 -12.12
N GLY A 144 -20.00 -10.24 -12.23
CA GLY A 144 -20.00 -8.78 -12.33
C GLY A 144 -20.05 -8.10 -10.97
N THR A 145 -19.92 -8.87 -9.89
CA THR A 145 -19.78 -8.31 -8.54
C THR A 145 -18.46 -8.76 -7.93
N ALA A 146 -18.02 -8.03 -6.91
CA ALA A 146 -16.82 -8.35 -6.14
C ALA A 146 -17.06 -8.05 -4.67
N ARG A 147 -16.23 -8.60 -3.80
CA ARG A 147 -16.19 -8.24 -2.38
C ARG A 147 -14.88 -7.55 -2.11
N LEU A 148 -14.96 -6.41 -1.43
CA LEU A 148 -13.79 -5.61 -1.04
C LEU A 148 -13.77 -5.44 0.47
N LYS A 149 -12.60 -5.58 1.08
CA LYS A 149 -12.42 -5.31 2.51
C LYS A 149 -12.12 -3.83 2.67
N LEU A 150 -13.09 -3.09 3.19
CA LEU A 150 -13.07 -1.62 3.26
C LEU A 150 -13.20 -1.14 4.71
N TYR A 151 -12.66 0.03 4.98
CA TYR A 151 -12.77 0.68 6.30
C TYR A 151 -14.14 1.32 6.46
N HIS A 152 -14.82 0.97 7.55
CA HIS A 152 -16.15 1.52 7.86
C HIS A 152 -16.36 1.56 9.38
N LYS A 153 -16.66 2.72 9.91
CA LYS A 153 -16.98 2.92 11.35
C LYS A 153 -15.96 2.26 12.27
N ASN A 154 -14.70 2.60 12.06
CA ASN A 154 -13.58 2.14 12.89
C ASN A 154 -13.36 0.61 12.86
N ASP A 155 -13.77 -0.05 11.77
CA ASP A 155 -13.55 -1.48 11.56
C ASP A 155 -13.30 -1.74 10.07
N TRP A 156 -12.87 -2.95 9.75
CA TRP A 156 -12.62 -3.40 8.37
C TRP A 156 -13.64 -4.48 8.04
N VAL A 157 -14.48 -4.21 7.05
CA VAL A 157 -15.63 -5.05 6.71
C VAL A 157 -15.61 -5.44 5.23
N TRP A 158 -16.13 -6.64 4.94
CA TRP A 158 -16.32 -7.08 3.55
C TRP A 158 -17.58 -6.43 3.00
N VAL A 159 -17.44 -5.73 1.87
CA VAL A 159 -18.54 -5.04 1.21
C VAL A 159 -18.68 -5.59 -0.21
N LYS A 160 -19.91 -6.04 -0.56
CA LYS A 160 -20.20 -6.45 -1.93
C LYS A 160 -20.38 -5.21 -2.79
N VAL A 161 -19.69 -5.18 -3.93
CA VAL A 161 -19.75 -4.07 -4.88
C VAL A 161 -20.12 -4.59 -6.26
N ARG A 162 -20.74 -3.73 -7.07
CA ARG A 162 -21.03 -4.03 -8.47
C ARG A 162 -19.96 -3.39 -9.33
N LEU A 163 -19.42 -4.18 -10.26
CA LEU A 163 -18.46 -3.69 -11.24
C LEU A 163 -19.20 -3.29 -12.52
N ARG A 164 -18.71 -2.27 -13.22
CA ARG A 164 -19.35 -1.82 -14.46
C ARG A 164 -19.25 -2.95 -15.50
N LYS A 165 -20.42 -3.36 -16.02
CA LYS A 165 -20.52 -4.51 -16.94
C LYS A 165 -19.60 -4.37 -18.15
N GLN A 166 -19.55 -3.20 -18.75
CA GLN A 166 -18.67 -2.92 -19.89
C GLN A 166 -17.20 -3.26 -19.60
N ASP A 167 -16.74 -2.96 -18.38
CA ASP A 167 -15.34 -3.22 -17.99
C ASP A 167 -15.12 -4.72 -17.79
N THR A 168 -16.03 -5.42 -17.12
CA THR A 168 -15.90 -6.86 -16.88
C THR A 168 -16.00 -7.66 -18.16
N ASP A 169 -16.85 -7.23 -19.08
CA ASP A 169 -16.99 -7.87 -20.41
C ASP A 169 -15.68 -7.69 -21.19
N TYR A 170 -15.11 -6.48 -21.19
CA TYR A 170 -13.85 -6.19 -21.88
C TYR A 170 -12.70 -7.06 -21.34
N ILE A 171 -12.58 -7.17 -20.01
CA ILE A 171 -11.53 -7.97 -19.38
C ILE A 171 -11.71 -9.44 -19.76
N ARG A 172 -12.95 -9.97 -19.71
CA ARG A 172 -13.24 -11.34 -20.06
C ARG A 172 -12.89 -11.64 -21.52
N GLU A 173 -13.21 -10.72 -22.42
CA GLU A 173 -12.99 -10.89 -23.86
C GLU A 173 -11.51 -10.83 -24.24
N HIS A 174 -10.76 -9.94 -23.61
CA HIS A 174 -9.38 -9.61 -24.06
C HIS A 174 -8.29 -10.14 -23.14
N TRP A 175 -8.59 -10.39 -21.87
CA TRP A 175 -7.58 -10.72 -20.85
C TRP A 175 -7.89 -11.97 -20.04
N ASP A 176 -8.71 -12.88 -20.55
CA ASP A 176 -9.12 -14.09 -19.84
C ASP A 176 -7.94 -15.00 -19.45
N LYS A 177 -6.85 -14.96 -20.22
CA LYS A 177 -5.65 -15.78 -19.99
C LYS A 177 -4.51 -14.99 -19.34
N ALA A 178 -4.75 -13.74 -18.95
CA ALA A 178 -3.72 -12.92 -18.34
C ALA A 178 -3.59 -13.18 -16.84
N ASP A 179 -2.37 -13.17 -16.34
CA ASP A 179 -2.12 -13.19 -14.90
C ASP A 179 -2.39 -11.80 -14.32
N ALA A 180 -3.32 -11.70 -13.41
CA ALA A 180 -3.67 -10.43 -12.78
C ALA A 180 -2.86 -10.20 -11.51
N SER A 181 -2.26 -9.01 -11.39
CA SER A 181 -1.66 -8.57 -10.14
C SER A 181 -2.75 -8.09 -9.17
N ALA A 182 -2.39 -7.89 -7.91
CA ALA A 182 -3.31 -7.34 -6.91
C ALA A 182 -3.81 -5.96 -7.37
N PRO A 183 -5.13 -5.73 -7.39
CA PRO A 183 -5.65 -4.44 -7.84
C PRO A 183 -5.40 -3.32 -6.84
N LYS A 184 -5.36 -2.07 -7.35
CA LYS A 184 -5.29 -0.87 -6.51
C LYS A 184 -6.65 -0.16 -6.52
N LEU A 185 -7.07 0.33 -5.36
CA LEU A 185 -8.24 1.20 -5.26
C LEU A 185 -7.80 2.62 -5.66
N VAL A 186 -8.44 3.18 -6.70
CA VAL A 186 -8.09 4.52 -7.20
C VAL A 186 -9.31 5.42 -7.22
N UNK A 187 -8.94 6.42 -6.93
CA UNK A 187 -9.93 7.40 -6.86
C UNK A 187 -10.52 7.77 -7.96
#